data_9f1c9d28d6d81658235d2c3af2be4ed7
#
_entry.id   9f1c9d28d6d81658235d2c3af2be4ed7
#
_cell.length_a   1.000
_cell.length_b   1.000
_cell.length_c   1.000
_cell.angle_alpha   90.00
_cell.angle_beta   90.00
_cell.angle_gamma   90.00
#
_symmetry.space_group_name_H-M   'P 1'
#
loop_
_entity.id
_entity.type
_entity.pdbx_description
1 polymer ?
#
loop_
_entity_poly.entity_id
_entity_poly.type
_entity_poly.pdbx_seq_one_letter_code
_entity_poly.pdbx_strand_id
1 'polypeptide(L)'
;MNEAKIRLIIGSTGKLGTGVNIQRSLIAMHHLDAPYRPSDIEQRNGRGIRQGNNNPEVTVIYYATKGTFDTYRWQLLEKKQETASKVLSGKPVSRSCKDIDEVALTFSEMKAATTDNPLVAEKLTVDNEVARLSLLETEYLSHHRQLAHDIQEVYPKNIQSFTRQRENAIIDIQTLNSNPYIDECFRIEFDGRMITEKEKAAAEFESKARAYMIGEAFRGGEPVFFAKYHGFEIGLRRSDQYSCSILVKGANLYKSDYNNSGTGAITRIDNMLERLAKQPEEFSAAIEKAEKQLANARSLYDRPFEYAAELKELIEKQAYLNAQLEFGSDSNDDQIVDDNDDDEGESEEMEM
;
A
#
# COMPACT_ATOMS: atom_id res chain seq x y z
N MET A 1 -8.12 15.51 -50.08
CA MET A 1 -6.64 15.35 -50.13
C MET A 1 -6.22 14.24 -51.08
N ASN A 2 -6.71 13.03 -50.93
CA ASN A 2 -6.33 11.91 -51.83
C ASN A 2 -6.69 12.12 -53.32
N GLU A 3 -7.65 13.00 -53.66
CA GLU A 3 -8.01 13.41 -55.01
C GLU A 3 -7.36 14.73 -55.42
N ALA A 4 -6.39 15.24 -54.69
CA ALA A 4 -5.67 16.51 -54.90
C ALA A 4 -6.54 17.79 -54.95
N LYS A 5 -7.84 17.70 -54.55
CA LYS A 5 -8.76 18.84 -54.50
C LYS A 5 -8.52 19.73 -53.27
N ILE A 6 -8.02 19.18 -52.17
CA ILE A 6 -7.75 19.89 -50.90
C ILE A 6 -6.24 19.93 -50.69
N ARG A 7 -5.71 21.13 -50.56
CA ARG A 7 -4.24 21.37 -50.41
C ARG A 7 -3.80 21.38 -48.93
N LEU A 8 -4.65 21.78 -48.01
CA LEU A 8 -4.37 21.92 -46.61
C LEU A 8 -5.53 21.37 -45.78
N ILE A 9 -5.21 20.54 -44.78
CA ILE A 9 -6.16 20.07 -43.76
C ILE A 9 -5.57 20.46 -42.39
N ILE A 10 -6.39 21.07 -41.55
CA ILE A 10 -6.07 21.40 -40.16
C ILE A 10 -7.09 20.67 -39.27
N GLY A 11 -6.61 20.02 -38.22
CA GLY A 11 -7.47 19.34 -37.27
C GLY A 11 -6.74 18.85 -36.03
N SER A 12 -7.51 18.53 -34.99
CA SER A 12 -7.00 18.00 -33.73
C SER A 12 -6.64 16.51 -33.85
N THR A 13 -5.83 16.01 -32.90
CA THR A 13 -5.47 14.59 -32.79
C THR A 13 -6.71 13.69 -32.75
N GLY A 14 -7.73 14.07 -31.99
CA GLY A 14 -8.97 13.29 -31.87
C GLY A 14 -9.76 13.16 -33.18
N LYS A 15 -9.66 14.17 -34.08
CA LYS A 15 -10.38 14.18 -35.38
C LYS A 15 -9.56 13.60 -36.52
N LEU A 16 -8.27 13.84 -36.56
CA LEU A 16 -7.38 13.40 -37.65
C LEU A 16 -6.48 12.22 -37.26
N GLY A 17 -6.29 11.94 -35.96
CA GLY A 17 -5.44 10.86 -35.47
C GLY A 17 -6.04 9.46 -35.62
N THR A 18 -7.35 9.32 -35.76
CA THR A 18 -8.03 8.03 -35.87
C THR A 18 -8.96 7.98 -37.08
N GLY A 19 -8.95 6.86 -37.84
CA GLY A 19 -9.93 6.59 -38.90
C GLY A 19 -9.74 7.34 -40.23
N VAL A 20 -8.80 8.28 -40.34
CA VAL A 20 -8.62 9.09 -41.56
C VAL A 20 -7.39 8.59 -42.33
N ASN A 21 -7.54 8.45 -43.66
CA ASN A 21 -6.46 8.12 -44.58
C ASN A 21 -6.19 9.33 -45.47
N ILE A 22 -5.05 10.01 -45.29
CA ILE A 22 -4.70 11.24 -45.99
C ILE A 22 -3.35 11.16 -46.74
N GLN A 23 -2.75 9.96 -46.76
CA GLN A 23 -1.36 9.74 -47.19
C GLN A 23 -1.12 9.95 -48.69
N ARG A 24 -2.12 9.72 -49.55
CA ARG A 24 -1.87 9.50 -51.00
C ARG A 24 -1.16 10.63 -51.72
N SER A 25 -1.36 11.88 -51.34
CA SER A 25 -0.71 13.05 -51.94
C SER A 25 -0.14 13.99 -50.90
N LEU A 26 0.20 13.44 -49.71
CA LEU A 26 0.75 14.21 -48.61
C LEU A 26 2.23 14.52 -48.87
N ILE A 27 2.62 15.79 -48.77
CA ILE A 27 4.01 16.28 -48.96
C ILE A 27 4.62 16.59 -47.60
N ALA A 28 3.85 17.22 -46.69
CA ALA A 28 4.35 17.63 -45.40
C ALA A 28 3.28 17.49 -44.31
N MET A 29 3.73 17.23 -43.09
CA MET A 29 2.92 17.18 -41.88
C MET A 29 3.49 18.16 -40.85
N HIS A 30 2.63 18.98 -40.28
CA HIS A 30 2.99 20.04 -39.35
C HIS A 30 2.36 19.75 -37.99
N HIS A 31 3.17 19.51 -36.97
CA HIS A 31 2.75 19.37 -35.58
C HIS A 31 2.87 20.73 -34.88
N LEU A 32 1.75 21.43 -34.77
CA LEU A 32 1.72 22.78 -34.17
C LEU A 32 1.71 22.71 -32.63
N ASP A 33 1.35 21.59 -32.05
CA ASP A 33 1.30 21.36 -30.60
C ASP A 33 1.94 20.03 -30.22
N ALA A 34 2.53 19.98 -29.02
CA ALA A 34 3.03 18.76 -28.41
C ALA A 34 1.84 18.02 -27.76
N PRO A 35 1.53 16.77 -28.15
CA PRO A 35 0.49 15.99 -27.50
C PRO A 35 0.94 15.52 -26.11
N TYR A 36 0.01 14.99 -25.33
CA TYR A 36 0.31 14.50 -23.99
C TYR A 36 1.03 13.14 -23.98
N ARG A 37 0.75 12.28 -24.97
CA ARG A 37 1.31 10.93 -25.07
C ARG A 37 2.20 10.76 -26.27
N PRO A 38 3.36 10.07 -26.15
CA PRO A 38 4.20 9.73 -27.30
C PRO A 38 3.48 8.95 -28.39
N SER A 39 2.58 8.03 -28.00
CA SER A 39 1.73 7.24 -28.92
C SER A 39 0.88 8.12 -29.84
N ASP A 40 0.48 9.32 -29.41
CA ASP A 40 -0.31 10.24 -30.23
C ASP A 40 0.51 10.78 -31.40
N ILE A 41 1.82 10.98 -31.21
CA ILE A 41 2.73 11.37 -32.31
C ILE A 41 2.86 10.23 -33.30
N GLU A 42 3.07 9.00 -32.82
CA GLU A 42 3.17 7.82 -33.66
C GLU A 42 1.89 7.60 -34.46
N GLN A 43 0.74 7.80 -33.82
CA GLN A 43 -0.55 7.72 -34.49
C GLN A 43 -0.74 8.81 -35.54
N ARG A 44 -0.38 10.08 -35.23
CA ARG A 44 -0.43 11.19 -36.18
C ARG A 44 0.47 10.88 -37.38
N ASN A 45 1.71 10.49 -37.14
CA ASN A 45 2.70 10.17 -38.17
C ASN A 45 2.25 8.98 -39.02
N GLY A 46 1.73 7.93 -38.39
CA GLY A 46 1.23 6.73 -39.06
C GLY A 46 0.00 6.96 -39.98
N ARG A 47 -0.64 8.14 -39.93
CA ARG A 47 -1.72 8.53 -40.86
C ARG A 47 -1.19 9.18 -42.12
N GLY A 48 -0.04 9.83 -42.04
CA GLY A 48 0.60 10.50 -43.19
C GLY A 48 1.75 9.70 -43.79
N ILE A 49 2.57 9.10 -42.95
CA ILE A 49 3.72 8.27 -43.36
C ILE A 49 3.25 6.83 -43.49
N ARG A 50 2.64 6.50 -44.63
CA ARG A 50 2.08 5.17 -44.87
C ARG A 50 2.31 4.77 -46.33
N GLN A 51 2.32 3.47 -46.58
CA GLN A 51 2.40 2.93 -47.94
C GLN A 51 1.25 3.46 -48.80
N GLY A 52 1.56 3.75 -50.09
CA GLY A 52 0.60 4.28 -51.06
C GLY A 52 0.59 5.80 -51.17
N ASN A 53 1.60 6.49 -50.66
CA ASN A 53 1.87 7.89 -51.02
C ASN A 53 2.48 7.97 -52.43
N ASN A 54 2.01 8.93 -53.21
CA ASN A 54 2.57 9.22 -54.56
C ASN A 54 3.93 9.97 -54.48
N ASN A 55 4.24 10.57 -53.34
CA ASN A 55 5.51 11.26 -53.11
C ASN A 55 6.52 10.32 -52.47
N PRO A 56 7.79 10.34 -52.89
CA PRO A 56 8.82 9.47 -52.33
C PRO A 56 9.17 9.81 -50.88
N GLU A 57 8.93 11.05 -50.46
CA GLU A 57 9.28 11.57 -49.14
C GLU A 57 8.12 12.40 -48.56
N VAL A 58 8.00 12.39 -47.25
CA VAL A 58 7.07 13.22 -46.45
C VAL A 58 7.87 13.95 -45.38
N THR A 59 7.85 15.27 -45.41
CA THR A 59 8.52 16.09 -44.40
C THR A 59 7.61 16.20 -43.17
N VAL A 60 8.17 15.90 -41.98
CA VAL A 60 7.47 16.09 -40.69
C VAL A 60 8.12 17.25 -39.95
N ILE A 61 7.34 18.28 -39.64
CA ILE A 61 7.81 19.51 -39.02
C ILE A 61 7.15 19.65 -37.64
N TYR A 62 7.97 19.79 -36.61
CA TYR A 62 7.56 20.04 -35.24
C TYR A 62 7.81 21.51 -34.90
N TYR A 63 6.81 22.17 -34.34
CA TYR A 63 6.92 23.57 -33.94
C TYR A 63 7.06 23.65 -32.42
N ALA A 64 8.01 24.49 -32.00
CA ALA A 64 8.18 24.88 -30.60
C ALA A 64 8.63 26.34 -30.53
N THR A 65 7.95 27.12 -29.71
CA THR A 65 8.34 28.50 -29.46
C THR A 65 9.39 28.55 -28.34
N LYS A 66 10.54 29.16 -28.60
CA LYS A 66 11.62 29.27 -27.61
C LYS A 66 11.13 30.10 -26.40
N GLY A 67 11.46 29.65 -25.19
CA GLY A 67 11.06 30.33 -23.96
C GLY A 67 9.59 30.15 -23.59
N THR A 68 8.90 29.20 -24.22
CA THR A 68 7.48 28.89 -23.89
C THR A 68 7.33 27.49 -23.37
N PHE A 69 6.13 27.20 -22.87
CA PHE A 69 5.73 25.89 -22.39
C PHE A 69 5.83 24.75 -23.44
N ASP A 70 5.85 25.09 -24.73
CA ASP A 70 6.00 24.12 -25.79
C ASP A 70 7.33 23.36 -25.69
N THR A 71 8.43 24.07 -25.41
CA THR A 71 9.76 23.45 -25.24
C THR A 71 9.74 22.40 -24.12
N TYR A 72 9.12 22.72 -22.99
CA TYR A 72 8.98 21.79 -21.88
C TYR A 72 8.13 20.55 -22.25
N ARG A 73 7.00 20.75 -22.94
CA ARG A 73 6.13 19.63 -23.37
C ARG A 73 6.86 18.67 -24.30
N TRP A 74 7.67 19.17 -25.23
CA TRP A 74 8.49 18.34 -26.11
C TRP A 74 9.56 17.56 -25.33
N GLN A 75 10.23 18.17 -24.35
CA GLN A 75 11.20 17.50 -23.48
C GLN A 75 10.54 16.40 -22.64
N LEU A 76 9.34 16.65 -22.10
CA LEU A 76 8.59 15.66 -21.35
C LEU A 76 8.20 14.47 -22.23
N LEU A 77 7.77 14.72 -23.45
CA LEU A 77 7.46 13.67 -24.43
C LEU A 77 8.69 12.81 -24.76
N GLU A 78 9.86 13.42 -24.94
CA GLU A 78 11.11 12.73 -25.18
C GLU A 78 11.46 11.79 -24.02
N LYS A 79 11.37 12.26 -22.77
CA LYS A 79 11.59 11.43 -21.57
C LYS A 79 10.61 10.27 -21.48
N LYS A 80 9.33 10.50 -21.76
CA LYS A 80 8.31 9.45 -21.79
C LYS A 80 8.61 8.39 -22.84
N GLN A 81 9.00 8.81 -24.05
CA GLN A 81 9.40 7.92 -25.15
C GLN A 81 10.65 7.12 -24.81
N GLU A 82 11.65 7.74 -24.21
CA GLU A 82 12.87 7.05 -23.76
C GLU A 82 12.56 5.97 -22.71
N THR A 83 11.73 6.30 -21.73
CA THR A 83 11.31 5.36 -20.69
C THR A 83 10.51 4.18 -21.28
N ALA A 84 9.54 4.46 -22.15
CA ALA A 84 8.78 3.42 -22.84
C ALA A 84 9.69 2.50 -23.69
N SER A 85 10.66 3.09 -24.40
CA SER A 85 11.62 2.33 -25.22
C SER A 85 12.54 1.45 -24.36
N LYS A 86 12.97 1.92 -23.18
CA LYS A 86 13.76 1.12 -22.24
C LYS A 86 12.96 -0.08 -21.73
N VAL A 87 11.71 0.13 -21.33
CA VAL A 87 10.83 -0.96 -20.88
C VAL A 87 10.61 -2.00 -21.98
N LEU A 88 10.28 -1.56 -23.19
CA LEU A 88 10.01 -2.45 -24.32
C LEU A 88 11.27 -3.20 -24.80
N SER A 89 12.45 -2.61 -24.68
CA SER A 89 13.71 -3.24 -25.07
C SER A 89 14.30 -4.19 -24.03
N GLY A 90 13.62 -4.36 -22.86
CA GLY A 90 14.09 -5.24 -21.77
C GLY A 90 15.37 -4.74 -21.09
N LYS A 91 15.78 -3.49 -21.29
CA LYS A 91 16.92 -2.90 -20.59
C LYS A 91 16.55 -2.62 -19.14
N PRO A 92 17.47 -2.78 -18.17
CA PRO A 92 17.16 -2.54 -16.77
C PRO A 92 16.73 -1.07 -16.58
N VAL A 93 15.48 -0.88 -16.24
CA VAL A 93 14.94 0.40 -15.77
C VAL A 93 15.26 0.48 -14.27
N SER A 94 15.73 1.63 -13.81
CA SER A 94 15.95 1.83 -12.37
C SER A 94 14.64 1.57 -11.62
N ARG A 95 14.71 0.96 -10.40
CA ARG A 95 13.54 0.61 -9.59
C ARG A 95 12.65 1.81 -9.19
N SER A 96 13.16 3.02 -9.33
CA SER A 96 12.44 4.28 -9.15
C SER A 96 12.26 4.97 -10.50
N CYS A 97 11.31 4.52 -11.29
CA CYS A 97 10.78 5.36 -12.35
C CYS A 97 9.81 6.33 -11.68
N LYS A 98 10.18 7.63 -11.57
CA LYS A 98 9.22 8.67 -11.17
C LYS A 98 8.04 8.54 -12.12
N ASP A 99 6.83 8.39 -11.58
CA ASP A 99 5.61 8.33 -12.38
C ASP A 99 5.43 9.70 -13.04
N ILE A 100 5.85 9.78 -14.32
CA ILE A 100 5.86 11.02 -15.08
C ILE A 100 4.43 11.49 -15.39
N ASP A 101 3.45 10.60 -15.17
CA ASP A 101 2.03 10.92 -15.41
C ASP A 101 1.36 11.64 -14.23
N GLU A 102 1.90 11.55 -13.02
CA GLU A 102 1.34 12.22 -11.82
C GLU A 102 1.95 13.58 -11.51
N VAL A 103 2.98 14.00 -12.23
CA VAL A 103 3.51 15.35 -12.05
C VAL A 103 2.55 16.34 -12.73
N ALA A 104 1.48 16.67 -12.04
CA ALA A 104 0.76 17.91 -12.33
C ALA A 104 1.79 19.04 -12.26
N LEU A 105 2.13 19.60 -13.42
CA LEU A 105 2.98 20.78 -13.49
C LEU A 105 2.42 21.85 -12.59
N THR A 106 3.14 22.15 -11.54
CA THR A 106 2.82 23.30 -10.70
C THR A 106 3.05 24.57 -11.52
N PHE A 107 2.32 25.62 -11.19
CA PHE A 107 2.49 26.93 -11.85
C PHE A 107 3.96 27.41 -11.78
N SER A 108 4.68 27.04 -10.73
CA SER A 108 6.11 27.33 -10.55
C SER A 108 7.01 26.60 -11.58
N GLU A 109 6.71 25.34 -11.91
CA GLU A 109 7.43 24.58 -12.95
C GLU A 109 7.21 25.17 -14.33
N MET A 110 5.99 25.61 -14.59
CA MET A 110 5.63 26.31 -15.81
C MET A 110 6.40 27.64 -15.94
N LYS A 111 6.45 28.42 -14.84
CA LYS A 111 7.19 29.68 -14.77
C LYS A 111 8.70 29.46 -14.93
N ALA A 112 9.26 28.41 -14.34
CA ALA A 112 10.68 28.05 -14.49
C ALA A 112 11.05 27.68 -15.93
N ALA A 113 10.19 26.93 -16.63
CA ALA A 113 10.41 26.55 -18.03
C ALA A 113 10.29 27.72 -19.02
N THR A 114 9.56 28.78 -18.64
CA THR A 114 9.35 29.97 -19.47
C THR A 114 10.30 31.14 -19.16
N THR A 115 10.99 31.09 -18.01
CA THR A 115 11.91 32.15 -17.57
C THR A 115 13.33 31.73 -17.87
N ASP A 116 14.10 32.55 -18.55
CA ASP A 116 15.55 32.32 -18.83
C ASP A 116 16.45 32.49 -17.58
N ASN A 117 15.86 32.46 -16.36
CA ASN A 117 16.59 32.59 -15.11
C ASN A 117 17.03 31.22 -14.57
N PRO A 118 18.33 30.91 -14.57
CA PRO A 118 18.85 29.61 -14.12
C PRO A 118 18.56 29.31 -12.62
N LEU A 119 18.43 30.36 -11.78
CA LEU A 119 18.11 30.21 -10.36
C LEU A 119 16.72 29.61 -10.12
N VAL A 120 15.75 29.91 -10.99
CA VAL A 120 14.39 29.35 -10.89
C VAL A 120 14.40 27.84 -11.20
N ALA A 121 15.18 27.41 -12.19
CA ALA A 121 15.33 25.99 -12.51
C ALA A 121 16.07 25.23 -11.39
N GLU A 122 17.11 25.84 -10.80
CA GLU A 122 17.85 25.28 -9.68
C GLU A 122 16.96 25.15 -8.45
N LYS A 123 16.19 26.21 -8.11
CA LYS A 123 15.22 26.18 -7.01
C LYS A 123 14.23 25.03 -7.16
N LEU A 124 13.65 24.86 -8.33
CA LEU A 124 12.70 23.80 -8.59
C LEU A 124 13.30 22.41 -8.33
N THR A 125 14.55 22.19 -8.75
CA THR A 125 15.25 20.93 -8.50
C THR A 125 15.42 20.68 -7.01
N VAL A 126 15.81 21.73 -6.26
CA VAL A 126 15.96 21.66 -4.80
C VAL A 126 14.61 21.43 -4.10
N ASP A 127 13.56 22.15 -4.51
CA ASP A 127 12.21 22.01 -3.94
C ASP A 127 11.68 20.57 -4.11
N ASN A 128 11.86 19.98 -5.29
CA ASN A 128 11.45 18.60 -5.56
C ASN A 128 12.24 17.60 -4.69
N GLU A 129 13.53 17.81 -4.50
CA GLU A 129 14.37 16.92 -3.70
C GLU A 129 14.06 17.06 -2.21
N VAL A 130 13.85 18.29 -1.71
CA VAL A 130 13.37 18.54 -0.34
C VAL A 130 12.02 17.86 -0.11
N ALA A 131 11.06 17.99 -1.01
CA ALA A 131 9.76 17.34 -0.89
C ALA A 131 9.90 15.80 -0.85
N ARG A 132 10.75 15.21 -1.70
CA ARG A 132 11.02 13.79 -1.73
C ARG A 132 11.62 13.28 -0.41
N LEU A 133 12.66 13.95 0.08
CA LEU A 133 13.34 13.54 1.31
C LEU A 133 12.49 13.79 2.56
N SER A 134 11.67 14.84 2.59
CA SER A 134 10.72 15.12 3.67
C SER A 134 9.62 14.04 3.75
N LEU A 135 9.17 13.51 2.61
CA LEU A 135 8.24 12.38 2.57
C LEU A 135 8.89 11.13 3.18
N LEU A 136 10.14 10.82 2.77
CA LEU A 136 10.91 9.68 3.33
C LEU A 136 11.15 9.83 4.83
N GLU A 137 11.43 11.05 5.32
CA GLU A 137 11.55 11.34 6.74
C GLU A 137 10.24 11.10 7.49
N THR A 138 9.12 11.52 6.93
CA THR A 138 7.78 11.29 7.51
C THR A 138 7.47 9.80 7.64
N GLU A 139 7.78 9.01 6.61
CA GLU A 139 7.65 7.56 6.63
C GLU A 139 8.57 6.92 7.67
N TYR A 140 9.83 7.35 7.73
CA TYR A 140 10.79 6.91 8.74
C TYR A 140 10.27 7.20 10.16
N LEU A 141 9.80 8.41 10.44
CA LEU A 141 9.28 8.79 11.75
C LEU A 141 8.01 8.02 12.12
N SER A 142 7.16 7.69 11.16
CA SER A 142 6.00 6.85 11.38
C SER A 142 6.40 5.42 11.75
N HIS A 143 7.31 4.82 10.98
CA HIS A 143 7.84 3.49 11.24
C HIS A 143 8.62 3.43 12.57
N HIS A 144 9.41 4.45 12.88
CA HIS A 144 10.16 4.57 14.13
C HIS A 144 9.23 4.63 15.36
N ARG A 145 8.08 5.35 15.26
CA ARG A 145 7.05 5.36 16.32
C ARG A 145 6.40 3.99 16.50
N GLN A 146 6.12 3.27 15.40
CA GLN A 146 5.58 1.92 15.49
C GLN A 146 6.58 0.95 16.14
N LEU A 147 7.86 1.02 15.76
CA LEU A 147 8.92 0.22 16.40
C LEU A 147 9.03 0.52 17.89
N ALA A 148 8.95 1.81 18.29
CA ALA A 148 8.96 2.18 19.71
C ALA A 148 7.83 1.53 20.49
N HIS A 149 6.61 1.56 19.95
CA HIS A 149 5.45 0.90 20.56
C HIS A 149 5.64 -0.62 20.64
N ASP A 150 6.11 -1.26 19.57
CA ASP A 150 6.33 -2.69 19.53
C ASP A 150 7.40 -3.13 20.54
N ILE A 151 8.49 -2.37 20.68
CA ILE A 151 9.57 -2.61 21.64
C ILE A 151 9.09 -2.45 23.09
N GLN A 152 8.28 -1.42 23.36
CA GLN A 152 7.85 -1.09 24.71
C GLN A 152 6.67 -1.94 25.20
N GLU A 153 5.75 -2.28 24.28
CA GLU A 153 4.49 -2.93 24.67
C GLU A 153 4.29 -4.32 24.05
N VAL A 154 4.40 -4.44 22.72
CA VAL A 154 3.96 -5.66 22.03
C VAL A 154 4.87 -6.84 22.34
N TYR A 155 6.17 -6.71 22.12
CA TYR A 155 7.10 -7.81 22.36
C TYR A 155 7.18 -8.23 23.82
N PRO A 156 7.30 -7.31 24.81
CA PRO A 156 7.31 -7.69 26.22
C PRO A 156 6.02 -8.40 26.67
N LYS A 157 4.85 -7.91 26.24
CA LYS A 157 3.55 -8.55 26.54
C LYS A 157 3.49 -9.96 25.96
N ASN A 158 3.95 -10.16 24.71
CA ASN A 158 3.98 -11.46 24.07
C ASN A 158 4.91 -12.44 24.81
N ILE A 159 6.12 -12.00 25.15
CA ILE A 159 7.09 -12.81 25.93
C ILE A 159 6.50 -13.20 27.28
N GLN A 160 5.92 -12.25 28.00
CA GLN A 160 5.26 -12.52 29.28
C GLN A 160 4.09 -13.52 29.14
N SER A 161 3.26 -13.34 28.10
CA SER A 161 2.15 -14.23 27.82
C SER A 161 2.63 -15.65 27.51
N PHE A 162 3.61 -15.83 26.63
CA PHE A 162 4.17 -17.14 26.31
C PHE A 162 4.88 -17.79 27.51
N THR A 163 5.58 -17.00 28.33
CA THR A 163 6.19 -17.50 29.56
C THR A 163 5.13 -18.05 30.52
N ARG A 164 4.05 -17.30 30.74
CA ARG A 164 2.92 -17.76 31.58
C ARG A 164 2.25 -19.01 31.00
N GLN A 165 2.04 -19.05 29.70
CA GLN A 165 1.46 -20.22 29.03
C GLN A 165 2.35 -21.45 29.14
N ARG A 166 3.66 -21.29 29.05
CA ARG A 166 4.64 -22.36 29.27
C ARG A 166 4.59 -22.89 30.70
N GLU A 167 4.59 -22.01 31.70
CA GLU A 167 4.48 -22.38 33.12
C GLU A 167 3.18 -23.12 33.39
N ASN A 168 2.07 -22.62 32.89
CA ASN A 168 0.77 -23.27 32.98
C ASN A 168 0.76 -24.65 32.29
N ALA A 169 1.41 -24.79 31.12
CA ALA A 169 1.51 -26.07 30.43
C ALA A 169 2.28 -27.11 31.24
N ILE A 170 3.31 -26.70 32.00
CA ILE A 170 4.05 -27.58 32.93
C ILE A 170 3.12 -28.05 34.06
N ILE A 171 2.30 -27.14 34.63
CA ILE A 171 1.29 -27.50 35.64
C ILE A 171 0.28 -28.48 35.07
N ASP A 172 -0.18 -28.24 33.84
CA ASP A 172 -1.15 -29.13 33.17
C ASP A 172 -0.56 -30.53 32.92
N ILE A 173 0.71 -30.65 32.55
CA ILE A 173 1.41 -31.93 32.41
C ILE A 173 1.48 -32.64 33.78
N GLN A 174 1.78 -31.91 34.84
CA GLN A 174 1.77 -32.49 36.21
C GLN A 174 0.38 -32.97 36.58
N THR A 175 -0.67 -32.21 36.26
CA THR A 175 -2.07 -32.58 36.47
C THR A 175 -2.43 -33.86 35.74
N LEU A 176 -2.04 -33.94 34.45
CA LEU A 176 -2.25 -35.16 33.61
C LEU A 176 -1.57 -36.38 34.23
N ASN A 177 -0.31 -36.24 34.61
CA ASN A 177 0.50 -37.31 35.20
C ASN A 177 -0.01 -37.76 36.58
N SER A 178 -0.64 -36.85 37.33
CA SER A 178 -1.23 -37.17 38.62
C SER A 178 -2.62 -37.82 38.55
N ASN A 179 -3.23 -37.79 37.36
CA ASN A 179 -4.56 -38.38 37.11
C ASN A 179 -4.49 -39.40 35.93
N PRO A 180 -3.64 -40.46 36.01
CA PRO A 180 -3.56 -41.46 34.96
C PRO A 180 -4.82 -42.28 34.89
N TYR A 181 -4.98 -43.04 33.78
CA TYR A 181 -5.99 -44.12 33.78
C TYR A 181 -5.65 -45.14 34.87
N ILE A 182 -6.63 -45.44 35.73
CA ILE A 182 -6.49 -46.53 36.70
C ILE A 182 -6.84 -47.83 35.94
N ASP A 183 -5.92 -48.77 35.92
CA ASP A 183 -6.06 -50.07 35.23
C ASP A 183 -6.35 -49.97 33.73
N GLU A 184 -5.78 -48.96 33.04
CA GLU A 184 -5.97 -48.69 31.60
C GLU A 184 -7.46 -48.50 31.19
N CYS A 185 -8.37 -48.30 32.16
CA CYS A 185 -9.78 -48.13 31.89
C CYS A 185 -10.15 -46.68 31.64
N PHE A 186 -10.86 -46.45 30.55
CA PHE A 186 -11.44 -45.14 30.24
C PHE A 186 -12.39 -44.67 31.34
N ARG A 187 -12.22 -43.41 31.80
CA ARG A 187 -13.09 -42.79 32.83
C ARG A 187 -13.25 -41.32 32.54
N ILE A 188 -14.49 -40.89 32.44
CA ILE A 188 -14.85 -39.46 32.30
C ILE A 188 -16.04 -39.19 33.24
N GLU A 189 -16.05 -38.07 33.92
CA GLU A 189 -17.13 -37.66 34.80
C GLU A 189 -18.01 -36.61 34.08
N PHE A 190 -19.31 -36.81 34.01
CA PHE A 190 -20.31 -35.85 33.57
C PHE A 190 -21.24 -35.49 34.72
N ASP A 191 -21.29 -34.20 35.09
CA ASP A 191 -22.13 -33.68 36.15
C ASP A 191 -22.11 -34.55 37.44
N GLY A 192 -20.93 -35.04 37.84
CA GLY A 192 -20.73 -35.88 39.02
C GLY A 192 -21.00 -37.37 38.80
N ARG A 193 -21.33 -37.81 37.57
CA ARG A 193 -21.52 -39.23 37.22
C ARG A 193 -20.34 -39.75 36.44
N MET A 194 -19.70 -40.82 36.94
CA MET A 194 -18.60 -41.47 36.27
C MET A 194 -19.09 -42.42 35.16
N ILE A 195 -18.55 -42.28 33.95
CA ILE A 195 -18.80 -43.13 32.79
C ILE A 195 -17.46 -43.81 32.39
N THR A 196 -17.49 -45.14 32.26
CA THR A 196 -16.30 -45.95 31.95
C THR A 196 -16.32 -46.51 30.54
N GLU A 197 -17.43 -46.39 29.82
CA GLU A 197 -17.55 -46.85 28.43
C GLU A 197 -17.48 -45.67 27.48
N LYS A 198 -16.53 -45.72 26.51
CA LYS A 198 -16.35 -44.63 25.53
C LYS A 198 -17.61 -44.33 24.72
N GLU A 199 -18.39 -45.34 24.36
CA GLU A 199 -19.63 -45.17 23.59
C GLU A 199 -20.70 -44.41 24.36
N LYS A 200 -20.88 -44.76 25.66
CA LYS A 200 -21.81 -44.05 26.51
C LYS A 200 -21.39 -42.62 26.81
N ALA A 201 -20.07 -42.41 26.98
CA ALA A 201 -19.51 -41.07 27.15
C ALA A 201 -19.70 -40.21 25.88
N ALA A 202 -19.51 -40.80 24.69
CA ALA A 202 -19.75 -40.11 23.44
C ALA A 202 -21.22 -39.69 23.27
N ALA A 203 -22.16 -40.59 23.59
CA ALA A 203 -23.60 -40.26 23.55
C ALA A 203 -23.97 -39.17 24.54
N GLU A 204 -23.43 -39.21 25.78
CA GLU A 204 -23.64 -38.16 26.78
C GLU A 204 -23.06 -36.83 26.33
N PHE A 205 -21.84 -36.83 25.76
CA PHE A 205 -21.22 -35.62 25.19
C PHE A 205 -22.11 -34.99 24.12
N GLU A 206 -22.63 -35.78 23.18
CA GLU A 206 -23.54 -35.30 22.13
C GLU A 206 -24.82 -34.71 22.70
N SER A 207 -25.39 -35.36 23.73
CA SER A 207 -26.58 -34.87 24.44
C SER A 207 -26.31 -33.48 25.03
N LYS A 208 -25.20 -33.33 25.76
CA LYS A 208 -24.76 -32.05 26.33
C LYS A 208 -24.47 -30.99 25.25
N ALA A 209 -23.84 -31.39 24.19
CA ALA A 209 -23.54 -30.48 23.09
C ALA A 209 -24.81 -29.95 22.39
N ARG A 210 -25.81 -30.84 22.18
CA ARG A 210 -27.11 -30.44 21.65
C ARG A 210 -27.83 -29.48 22.60
N ALA A 211 -27.86 -29.79 23.90
CA ALA A 211 -28.46 -28.92 24.90
C ALA A 211 -27.78 -27.54 24.95
N TYR A 212 -26.43 -27.50 24.85
CA TYR A 212 -25.70 -26.27 24.81
C TYR A 212 -26.05 -25.42 23.57
N MET A 213 -26.10 -26.04 22.38
CA MET A 213 -26.34 -25.30 21.11
C MET A 213 -27.75 -24.69 21.02
N ILE A 214 -28.70 -25.22 21.77
CA ILE A 214 -30.08 -24.70 21.84
C ILE A 214 -30.24 -23.68 22.98
N GLY A 215 -29.35 -23.72 23.98
CA GLY A 215 -29.41 -22.93 25.19
C GLY A 215 -29.05 -21.45 25.04
N GLU A 216 -29.37 -20.69 26.09
CA GLU A 216 -29.05 -19.26 26.17
C GLU A 216 -27.53 -18.99 26.21
N ALA A 217 -26.76 -19.87 26.89
CA ALA A 217 -25.30 -19.77 26.96
C ALA A 217 -24.63 -19.79 25.57
N PHE A 218 -25.17 -20.59 24.64
CA PHE A 218 -24.68 -20.56 23.25
C PHE A 218 -24.99 -19.24 22.57
N ARG A 219 -26.18 -18.66 22.76
CA ARG A 219 -26.56 -17.36 22.19
C ARG A 219 -25.70 -16.24 22.76
N GLY A 220 -25.38 -16.28 24.04
CA GLY A 220 -24.49 -15.33 24.72
C GLY A 220 -23.01 -15.55 24.43
N GLY A 221 -22.64 -16.69 23.86
CA GLY A 221 -21.23 -17.04 23.59
C GLY A 221 -20.46 -17.46 24.85
N GLU A 222 -21.16 -17.76 25.95
CA GLU A 222 -20.58 -18.17 27.23
C GLU A 222 -20.10 -19.62 27.17
N PRO A 223 -18.94 -19.96 27.75
CA PRO A 223 -18.47 -21.32 27.87
C PRO A 223 -19.28 -22.08 28.94
N VAL A 224 -19.63 -23.33 28.66
CA VAL A 224 -20.23 -24.23 29.63
C VAL A 224 -19.37 -25.45 29.81
N PHE A 225 -18.97 -25.72 31.05
CA PHE A 225 -18.20 -26.91 31.45
C PHE A 225 -19.15 -27.93 32.10
N PHE A 226 -19.15 -29.18 31.63
CA PHE A 226 -20.07 -30.23 32.06
C PHE A 226 -19.40 -31.58 32.28
N ALA A 227 -18.12 -31.72 32.01
CA ALA A 227 -17.38 -32.95 32.24
C ALA A 227 -16.00 -32.70 32.85
N LYS A 228 -15.47 -33.73 33.51
CA LYS A 228 -14.07 -33.76 33.98
C LYS A 228 -13.36 -34.99 33.43
N TYR A 229 -12.15 -34.80 32.93
CA TYR A 229 -11.36 -35.85 32.32
C TYR A 229 -9.87 -35.62 32.59
N HIS A 230 -9.20 -36.61 33.17
CA HIS A 230 -7.82 -36.54 33.60
C HIS A 230 -7.45 -35.30 34.46
N GLY A 231 -8.37 -34.82 35.28
CA GLY A 231 -8.20 -33.62 36.11
C GLY A 231 -8.54 -32.31 35.40
N PHE A 232 -8.89 -32.33 34.11
CA PHE A 232 -9.28 -31.16 33.32
C PHE A 232 -10.81 -31.00 33.30
N GLU A 233 -11.27 -29.75 33.29
CA GLU A 233 -12.66 -29.43 33.02
C GLU A 233 -12.90 -29.40 31.51
N ILE A 234 -13.91 -30.12 31.03
CA ILE A 234 -14.28 -30.23 29.63
C ILE A 234 -15.58 -29.50 29.40
N GLY A 235 -15.58 -28.65 28.38
CA GLY A 235 -16.76 -27.86 28.06
C GLY A 235 -16.84 -27.48 26.57
N LEU A 236 -17.82 -26.64 26.27
CA LEU A 236 -18.06 -26.10 24.92
C LEU A 236 -18.18 -24.59 24.99
N ARG A 237 -17.73 -23.95 23.93
CA ARG A 237 -17.93 -22.52 23.66
C ARG A 237 -18.34 -22.31 22.22
N ARG A 238 -19.23 -21.37 21.98
CA ARG A 238 -19.58 -20.94 20.64
C ARG A 238 -18.33 -20.42 19.90
N SER A 239 -18.06 -20.96 18.73
CA SER A 239 -17.00 -20.48 17.85
C SER A 239 -17.54 -19.63 16.71
N ASP A 240 -18.76 -19.93 16.24
CA ASP A 240 -19.42 -19.23 15.13
C ASP A 240 -20.94 -19.30 15.32
N GLN A 241 -21.74 -18.74 14.41
CA GLN A 241 -23.19 -18.72 14.47
C GLN A 241 -23.81 -20.13 14.58
N TYR A 242 -23.17 -21.14 13.98
CA TYR A 242 -23.67 -22.52 13.90
C TYR A 242 -22.71 -23.57 14.45
N SER A 243 -21.55 -23.15 14.98
CA SER A 243 -20.50 -24.06 15.42
C SER A 243 -20.03 -23.76 16.84
N CYS A 244 -19.53 -24.79 17.52
CA CYS A 244 -18.88 -24.65 18.80
C CYS A 244 -17.53 -25.33 18.84
N SER A 245 -16.70 -24.93 19.80
CA SER A 245 -15.40 -25.51 20.06
C SER A 245 -15.43 -26.25 21.39
N ILE A 246 -14.70 -27.36 21.42
CA ILE A 246 -14.40 -28.10 22.64
C ILE A 246 -13.35 -27.30 23.41
N LEU A 247 -13.58 -27.13 24.69
CA LEU A 247 -12.65 -26.51 25.62
C LEU A 247 -12.13 -27.56 26.58
N VAL A 248 -10.83 -27.59 26.78
CA VAL A 248 -10.14 -28.35 27.82
C VAL A 248 -9.46 -27.33 28.73
N LYS A 249 -9.96 -27.18 29.95
CA LYS A 249 -9.49 -26.17 30.90
C LYS A 249 -8.69 -26.84 32.01
N GLY A 250 -7.42 -26.50 32.05
CA GLY A 250 -6.48 -26.71 33.12
C GLY A 250 -6.01 -25.39 33.67
N ALA A 251 -4.70 -25.24 33.89
CA ALA A 251 -4.05 -23.96 34.14
C ALA A 251 -4.06 -23.10 32.84
N ASN A 252 -3.91 -23.74 31.69
CA ASN A 252 -4.22 -23.15 30.38
C ASN A 252 -5.60 -23.57 29.89
N LEU A 253 -6.09 -22.87 28.86
CA LEU A 253 -7.32 -23.21 28.15
C LEU A 253 -6.99 -23.69 26.73
N TYR A 254 -7.24 -24.95 26.45
CA TYR A 254 -7.03 -25.57 25.15
C TYR A 254 -8.34 -25.61 24.36
N LYS A 255 -8.25 -25.44 23.06
CA LYS A 255 -9.42 -25.35 22.19
C LYS A 255 -9.26 -26.25 20.95
N SER A 256 -10.35 -26.93 20.58
CA SER A 256 -10.48 -27.67 19.33
C SER A 256 -11.89 -27.54 18.78
N ASP A 257 -12.06 -27.73 17.47
CA ASP A 257 -13.40 -27.64 16.87
C ASP A 257 -14.25 -28.87 17.22
N TYR A 258 -15.56 -28.66 17.37
CA TYR A 258 -16.53 -29.75 17.57
C TYR A 258 -17.24 -30.07 16.25
N ASN A 259 -17.17 -31.33 15.81
CA ASN A 259 -17.72 -31.78 14.51
C ASN A 259 -19.05 -32.55 14.70
N ASN A 260 -19.86 -32.19 15.67
CA ASN A 260 -21.15 -32.83 15.97
C ASN A 260 -21.07 -34.35 16.17
N SER A 261 -19.93 -34.87 16.65
CA SER A 261 -19.72 -36.28 16.99
C SER A 261 -19.08 -36.40 18.37
N GLY A 262 -19.71 -37.12 19.25
CA GLY A 262 -19.21 -37.38 20.60
C GLY A 262 -17.93 -38.21 20.60
N THR A 263 -17.88 -39.27 19.79
CA THR A 263 -16.66 -40.07 19.62
C THR A 263 -15.52 -39.20 19.08
N GLY A 264 -15.81 -38.37 18.09
CA GLY A 264 -14.82 -37.41 17.55
C GLY A 264 -14.38 -36.38 18.59
N ALA A 265 -15.28 -35.95 19.49
CA ALA A 265 -14.94 -35.03 20.58
C ALA A 265 -13.94 -35.67 21.56
N ILE A 266 -14.24 -36.88 22.02
CA ILE A 266 -13.37 -37.61 22.98
C ILE A 266 -11.99 -37.83 22.34
N THR A 267 -11.92 -38.28 21.09
CA THR A 267 -10.65 -38.47 20.38
C THR A 267 -9.83 -37.17 20.26
N ARG A 268 -10.51 -36.02 20.04
CA ARG A 268 -9.82 -34.71 19.99
C ARG A 268 -9.34 -34.29 21.37
N ILE A 269 -10.09 -34.58 22.43
CA ILE A 269 -9.66 -34.32 23.79
C ILE A 269 -8.42 -35.15 24.09
N ASP A 270 -8.44 -36.47 23.79
CA ASP A 270 -7.28 -37.37 23.94
C ASP A 270 -6.07 -36.78 23.22
N ASN A 271 -6.20 -36.44 21.95
CA ASN A 271 -5.11 -35.85 21.14
C ASN A 271 -4.60 -34.51 21.71
N MET A 272 -5.48 -33.67 22.27
CA MET A 272 -5.06 -32.43 22.93
C MET A 272 -4.22 -32.71 24.18
N LEU A 273 -4.63 -33.68 24.99
CA LEU A 273 -3.91 -34.09 26.20
C LEU A 273 -2.55 -34.73 25.85
N GLU A 274 -2.47 -35.57 24.81
CA GLU A 274 -1.22 -36.15 24.33
C GLU A 274 -0.23 -35.06 23.84
N ARG A 275 -0.74 -34.00 23.20
CA ARG A 275 0.09 -32.90 22.72
C ARG A 275 0.61 -31.99 23.84
N LEU A 276 0.07 -32.07 25.07
CA LEU A 276 0.53 -31.25 26.20
C LEU A 276 2.03 -31.42 26.46
N ALA A 277 2.59 -32.61 26.29
CA ALA A 277 4.01 -32.87 26.49
C ALA A 277 4.93 -32.01 25.61
N LYS A 278 4.46 -31.56 24.43
CA LYS A 278 5.22 -30.74 23.47
C LYS A 278 5.01 -29.22 23.70
N GLN A 279 3.96 -28.82 24.40
CA GLN A 279 3.60 -27.41 24.57
C GLN A 279 4.70 -26.55 25.22
N PRO A 280 5.41 -26.99 26.27
CA PRO A 280 6.48 -26.20 26.87
C PRO A 280 7.63 -25.89 25.91
N GLU A 281 7.96 -26.83 25.00
CA GLU A 281 8.98 -26.63 23.97
C GLU A 281 8.49 -25.66 22.87
N GLU A 282 7.22 -25.79 22.44
CA GLU A 282 6.58 -24.87 21.49
C GLU A 282 6.56 -23.44 22.02
N PHE A 283 6.19 -23.25 23.30
CA PHE A 283 6.23 -21.93 23.94
C PHE A 283 7.65 -21.41 24.14
N SER A 284 8.61 -22.26 24.46
CA SER A 284 10.02 -21.86 24.56
C SER A 284 10.55 -21.36 23.21
N ALA A 285 10.25 -22.03 22.12
CA ALA A 285 10.59 -21.59 20.77
C ALA A 285 9.89 -20.27 20.39
N ALA A 286 8.63 -20.08 20.82
CA ALA A 286 7.89 -18.84 20.60
C ALA A 286 8.53 -17.66 21.40
N ILE A 287 8.98 -17.89 22.63
CA ILE A 287 9.68 -16.90 23.45
C ILE A 287 10.99 -16.51 22.76
N GLU A 288 11.82 -17.48 22.38
CA GLU A 288 13.10 -17.22 21.70
C GLU A 288 12.89 -16.41 20.39
N LYS A 289 11.86 -16.75 19.63
CA LYS A 289 11.50 -16.01 18.42
C LYS A 289 11.11 -14.56 18.74
N ALA A 290 10.30 -14.35 19.76
CA ALA A 290 9.87 -13.00 20.18
C ALA A 290 11.06 -12.17 20.71
N GLU A 291 11.99 -12.78 21.45
CA GLU A 291 13.23 -12.13 21.91
C GLU A 291 14.14 -11.72 20.75
N LYS A 292 14.30 -12.60 19.75
CA LYS A 292 15.04 -12.27 18.52
C LYS A 292 14.38 -11.12 17.75
N GLN A 293 13.07 -11.11 17.67
CA GLN A 293 12.32 -10.03 17.03
C GLN A 293 12.50 -8.72 17.78
N LEU A 294 12.45 -8.74 19.12
CA LEU A 294 12.70 -7.57 19.97
C LEU A 294 14.13 -7.04 19.76
N ALA A 295 15.13 -7.91 19.72
CA ALA A 295 16.52 -7.51 19.50
C ALA A 295 16.71 -6.87 18.12
N ASN A 296 16.10 -7.44 17.07
CA ASN A 296 16.13 -6.88 15.73
C ASN A 296 15.41 -5.52 15.66
N ALA A 297 14.24 -5.41 16.30
CA ALA A 297 13.49 -4.16 16.36
C ALA A 297 14.30 -3.05 17.05
N ARG A 298 15.00 -3.35 18.14
CA ARG A 298 15.92 -2.40 18.81
C ARG A 298 17.04 -1.95 17.87
N SER A 299 17.69 -2.89 17.18
CA SER A 299 18.75 -2.56 16.23
C SER A 299 18.27 -1.68 15.08
N LEU A 300 17.02 -1.83 14.63
CA LEU A 300 16.41 -0.98 13.61
C LEU A 300 16.02 0.39 14.16
N TYR A 301 15.53 0.43 15.40
CA TYR A 301 15.17 1.66 16.09
C TYR A 301 16.37 2.59 16.32
N ASP A 302 17.54 2.03 16.62
CA ASP A 302 18.76 2.80 16.85
C ASP A 302 19.39 3.37 15.58
N ARG A 303 18.87 3.02 14.39
CA ARG A 303 19.40 3.55 13.13
C ARG A 303 18.84 4.96 12.88
N PRO A 304 19.72 5.96 12.67
CA PRO A 304 19.27 7.29 12.31
C PRO A 304 18.69 7.31 10.89
N PHE A 305 17.94 8.37 10.58
CA PHE A 305 17.47 8.61 9.22
C PHE A 305 18.67 8.84 8.28
N GLU A 306 18.81 8.03 7.25
CA GLU A 306 19.99 7.98 6.37
C GLU A 306 20.25 9.32 5.65
N TYR A 307 19.18 10.02 5.29
CA TYR A 307 19.25 11.26 4.51
C TYR A 307 19.12 12.53 5.37
N ALA A 308 19.27 12.46 6.69
CA ALA A 308 19.06 13.59 7.58
C ALA A 308 20.01 14.77 7.28
N ALA A 309 21.29 14.49 7.00
CA ALA A 309 22.27 15.51 6.66
C ALA A 309 21.98 16.15 5.31
N GLU A 310 21.67 15.34 4.30
CA GLU A 310 21.35 15.80 2.95
C GLU A 310 20.07 16.65 2.92
N LEU A 311 19.04 16.22 3.64
CA LEU A 311 17.79 17.00 3.76
C LEU A 311 18.05 18.38 4.40
N LYS A 312 18.89 18.43 5.44
CA LYS A 312 19.26 19.68 6.10
C LYS A 312 19.98 20.63 5.16
N GLU A 313 20.97 20.15 4.42
CA GLU A 313 21.72 20.94 3.42
C GLU A 313 20.79 21.48 2.30
N LEU A 314 19.88 20.63 1.85
CA LEU A 314 18.92 21.05 0.81
C LEU A 314 17.91 22.08 1.32
N ILE A 315 17.46 22.00 2.57
CA ILE A 315 16.59 23.01 3.19
C ILE A 315 17.34 24.34 3.32
N GLU A 316 18.60 24.34 3.75
CA GLU A 316 19.43 25.54 3.81
C GLU A 316 19.64 26.17 2.41
N LYS A 317 19.88 25.32 1.40
CA LYS A 317 20.00 25.77 0.00
C LYS A 317 18.68 26.31 -0.54
N GLN A 318 17.55 25.68 -0.21
CA GLN A 318 16.20 26.15 -0.56
C GLN A 318 15.94 27.56 -0.01
N ALA A 319 16.26 27.78 1.27
CA ALA A 319 16.12 29.09 1.92
C ALA A 319 17.00 30.15 1.25
N TYR A 320 18.24 29.80 0.90
CA TYR A 320 19.15 30.71 0.19
C TYR A 320 18.61 31.10 -1.21
N LEU A 321 18.13 30.12 -1.99
CA LEU A 321 17.57 30.39 -3.33
C LEU A 321 16.28 31.21 -3.26
N ASN A 322 15.45 30.99 -2.24
CA ASN A 322 14.26 31.80 -1.99
C ASN A 322 14.63 33.27 -1.75
N ALA A 323 15.60 33.54 -0.86
CA ALA A 323 16.06 34.88 -0.58
C ALA A 323 16.63 35.58 -1.82
N GLN A 324 17.43 34.86 -2.64
CA GLN A 324 17.97 35.44 -3.90
C GLN A 324 16.89 35.79 -4.93
N LEU A 325 15.83 35.01 -5.01
CA LEU A 325 14.73 35.24 -5.94
C LEU A 325 13.81 36.37 -5.48
N GLU A 326 13.63 36.56 -4.16
CA GLU A 326 12.89 37.69 -3.59
C GLU A 326 13.64 39.01 -3.82
N PHE A 327 14.94 39.08 -3.58
CA PHE A 327 15.76 40.27 -3.84
C PHE A 327 15.88 40.62 -5.36
N GLY A 328 15.74 39.61 -6.24
CA GLY A 328 15.77 39.83 -7.70
C GLY A 328 14.43 40.33 -8.27
N SER A 329 13.30 40.20 -7.56
CA SER A 329 12.01 40.69 -8.00
C SER A 329 11.82 42.20 -7.73
N ASP A 330 12.42 42.73 -6.64
CA ASP A 330 12.32 44.13 -6.30
C ASP A 330 13.10 45.09 -7.21
N SER A 331 13.98 44.57 -8.04
CA SER A 331 14.79 45.39 -8.97
C SER A 331 14.19 45.56 -10.38
N ASN A 332 13.05 44.93 -10.68
CA ASN A 332 12.42 44.98 -12.01
C ASN A 332 11.05 45.69 -12.05
N ASP A 333 10.56 46.21 -10.91
CA ASP A 333 9.23 46.82 -10.84
C ASP A 333 9.25 48.36 -11.00
N ASP A 334 10.45 48.98 -11.27
CA ASP A 334 10.60 50.44 -11.38
C ASP A 334 10.59 51.01 -12.83
N GLN A 335 10.11 50.23 -13.82
CA GLN A 335 9.91 50.74 -15.18
C GLN A 335 8.58 50.29 -15.79
N ILE A 336 7.46 50.71 -15.16
CA ILE A 336 6.22 50.91 -15.91
C ILE A 336 5.97 52.39 -15.90
N VAL A 337 6.41 53.08 -16.93
CA VAL A 337 6.01 54.44 -17.23
C VAL A 337 4.53 54.40 -17.60
N ASP A 338 3.75 55.07 -16.81
CA ASP A 338 2.34 55.31 -17.02
C ASP A 338 2.19 56.39 -18.10
N ASP A 339 2.05 55.97 -19.34
CA ASP A 339 1.62 56.86 -20.44
C ASP A 339 0.08 56.71 -20.54
N ASN A 340 -0.62 57.41 -19.61
CA ASN A 340 -1.99 57.81 -19.82
C ASN A 340 -2.00 59.27 -20.32
N ASP A 341 -2.01 59.41 -21.61
CA ASP A 341 -2.47 60.65 -22.25
C ASP A 341 -3.97 60.57 -22.53
N ASP A 342 -4.60 61.58 -22.04
CA ASP A 342 -5.96 62.07 -22.22
C ASP A 342 -6.63 61.69 -23.54
N ASP A 343 -7.87 61.25 -23.48
CA ASP A 343 -8.89 61.66 -24.45
C ASP A 343 -10.24 61.83 -23.73
N GLU A 344 -10.53 63.12 -23.51
CA GLU A 344 -11.86 63.64 -23.21
C GLU A 344 -12.74 63.56 -24.47
N GLY A 345 -13.95 63.06 -24.33
CA GLY A 345 -14.87 63.05 -25.50
C GLY A 345 -16.29 62.60 -25.12
N GLU A 346 -17.01 63.52 -24.55
CA GLU A 346 -18.43 63.84 -24.79
C GLU A 346 -19.52 62.76 -24.60
N SER A 347 -20.39 63.11 -23.68
CA SER A 347 -21.75 62.73 -23.46
C SER A 347 -22.66 62.80 -24.68
N GLU A 348 -23.54 61.83 -24.88
CA GLU A 348 -24.92 62.12 -25.35
C GLU A 348 -25.89 61.10 -24.70
N GLU A 349 -26.81 61.73 -23.99
CA GLU A 349 -28.09 61.18 -23.59
C GLU A 349 -28.91 60.80 -24.79
N MET A 350 -29.66 59.73 -24.77
CA MET A 350 -31.03 59.70 -25.27
C MET A 350 -31.84 58.58 -24.66
N GLU A 351 -32.92 58.98 -24.02
CA GLU A 351 -34.08 58.21 -23.62
C GLU A 351 -34.71 57.48 -24.82
N MET A 352 -35.15 56.26 -24.65
CA MET A 352 -36.54 55.77 -24.76
C MET A 352 -36.60 54.30 -24.45
#